data_95ad9eb735e2f3b1b84a7f19b0fbe04d
#
_entry.id   95ad9eb735e2f3b1b84a7f19b0fbe04d
#
_cell.length_a   1.000
_cell.length_b   1.000
_cell.length_c   1.000
_cell.angle_alpha   90.00
_cell.angle_beta   90.00
_cell.angle_gamma   90.00
#
_symmetry.space_group_name_H-M   'P 1'
#
loop_
_entity.id
_entity.type
_entity.pdbx_description
1 polymer ?
#
loop_
_entity_poly.entity_id
_entity_poly.type
_entity_poly.pdbx_seq_one_letter_code
_entity_poly.pdbx_strand_id
1 'polypeptide(L)'
;MHMIETSDRFSIRRMTTQELRDRFVIENLFQQGKANLVYTNVDRAVVGGVVPLEEPLELKGSREMACAYFCERREVGIINLGGAGSIVVDGTTHDMGNRECLYIRRGSRGILCASDNPAVPAQFYLVSYPAHTDYPTTKAALKDANHIELGSLAESNRRTIHQFIRPGFIKSCQLVMGFTELHEGSVWNSFPPHTHTRRTEVYCYFDLPENGLVMHFLGEPDETRHVAVQEKQVVLSPAWSVHCGAGTGSYAFVWAMGGENQEFDDMDKCDVAALR
;
A
#
# COMPACT_ATOMS: atom_id res chain seq x y z
N MET A 1 -18.10 -4.89 3.00
CA MET A 1 -16.62 -4.90 2.87
C MET A 1 -16.18 -6.34 2.69
N HIS A 2 -15.18 -6.61 1.85
CA HIS A 2 -14.61 -7.96 1.73
C HIS A 2 -13.59 -8.19 2.84
N MET A 3 -13.45 -9.44 3.34
CA MET A 3 -12.46 -9.81 4.34
C MET A 3 -11.47 -10.80 3.75
N ILE A 4 -10.18 -10.54 3.97
CA ILE A 4 -9.09 -11.48 3.67
C ILE A 4 -8.34 -11.79 4.97
N GLU A 5 -8.31 -13.07 5.32
CA GLU A 5 -7.48 -13.58 6.40
C GLU A 5 -6.23 -14.22 5.80
N THR A 6 -5.08 -13.62 6.04
CA THR A 6 -3.80 -14.21 5.65
C THR A 6 -3.55 -15.49 6.45
N SER A 7 -2.75 -16.37 5.88
CA SER A 7 -2.38 -17.62 6.53
C SER A 7 -1.21 -17.43 7.51
N ASP A 8 -0.99 -18.43 8.35
CA ASP A 8 0.20 -18.54 9.19
C ASP A 8 1.41 -19.06 8.39
N ARG A 9 2.61 -18.88 8.96
CA ARG A 9 3.89 -19.25 8.34
C ARG A 9 4.10 -20.75 8.09
N PHE A 10 3.34 -21.61 8.73
CA PHE A 10 3.48 -23.07 8.52
C PHE A 10 2.55 -23.55 7.40
N SER A 11 1.34 -23.02 7.34
CA SER A 11 0.35 -23.39 6.33
C SER A 11 0.78 -22.95 4.93
N ILE A 12 1.41 -21.76 4.79
CA ILE A 12 1.86 -21.23 3.50
C ILE A 12 2.77 -22.20 2.74
N ARG A 13 3.56 -23.02 3.44
CA ARG A 13 4.51 -23.99 2.84
C ARG A 13 3.84 -25.03 1.94
N ARG A 14 2.53 -25.26 2.11
CA ARG A 14 1.75 -26.30 1.39
C ARG A 14 0.67 -25.72 0.48
N MET A 15 0.53 -24.41 0.44
CA MET A 15 -0.50 -23.76 -0.35
C MET A 15 -0.23 -23.89 -1.86
N THR A 16 -1.29 -24.16 -2.60
CA THR A 16 -1.32 -24.00 -4.05
C THR A 16 -1.21 -22.52 -4.42
N THR A 17 -0.88 -22.22 -5.66
CA THR A 17 -0.84 -20.85 -6.16
C THR A 17 -2.18 -20.11 -5.96
N GLN A 18 -3.31 -20.80 -6.16
CA GLN A 18 -4.62 -20.18 -5.95
C GLN A 18 -4.87 -19.86 -4.47
N GLU A 19 -4.55 -20.75 -3.57
CA GLU A 19 -4.66 -20.51 -2.12
C GLU A 19 -3.76 -19.34 -1.66
N LEU A 20 -2.54 -19.23 -2.21
CA LEU A 20 -1.66 -18.09 -1.95
C LEU A 20 -2.31 -16.79 -2.42
N ARG A 21 -2.88 -16.76 -3.64
CA ARG A 21 -3.57 -15.58 -4.17
C ARG A 21 -4.77 -15.22 -3.32
N ASP A 22 -5.61 -16.18 -2.95
CA ASP A 22 -6.82 -15.94 -2.13
C ASP A 22 -6.52 -15.38 -0.74
N ARG A 23 -5.32 -15.64 -0.20
CA ARG A 23 -4.91 -15.24 1.14
C ARG A 23 -4.00 -14.00 1.18
N PHE A 24 -3.23 -13.75 0.15
CA PHE A 24 -2.21 -12.71 0.17
C PHE A 24 -2.34 -11.66 -0.93
N VAL A 25 -3.21 -11.85 -1.93
CA VAL A 25 -3.34 -10.92 -3.06
C VAL A 25 -4.74 -10.32 -3.14
N ILE A 26 -4.82 -9.01 -3.35
CA ILE A 26 -6.05 -8.32 -3.69
C ILE A 26 -5.99 -7.94 -5.17
N GLU A 27 -6.82 -8.55 -6.00
CA GLU A 27 -6.73 -8.43 -7.46
C GLU A 27 -7.57 -7.30 -8.06
N ASN A 28 -8.79 -7.10 -7.57
CA ASN A 28 -9.80 -6.24 -8.20
C ASN A 28 -10.12 -5.00 -7.35
N LEU A 29 -9.09 -4.29 -6.88
CA LEU A 29 -9.26 -3.16 -5.99
C LEU A 29 -9.81 -1.92 -6.73
N PHE A 30 -9.25 -1.61 -7.91
CA PHE A 30 -9.59 -0.42 -8.68
C PHE A 30 -10.67 -0.70 -9.73
N GLN A 31 -11.94 -0.52 -9.35
CA GLN A 31 -13.07 -0.65 -10.26
C GLN A 31 -13.73 0.72 -10.44
N GLN A 32 -13.98 1.10 -11.69
CA GLN A 32 -14.62 2.37 -12.05
C GLN A 32 -15.98 2.54 -11.36
N GLY A 33 -16.25 3.71 -10.82
CA GLY A 33 -17.47 4.06 -10.11
C GLY A 33 -17.64 3.37 -8.74
N LYS A 34 -16.57 2.80 -8.17
CA LYS A 34 -16.64 2.06 -6.90
C LYS A 34 -15.58 2.48 -5.88
N ALA A 35 -15.94 2.33 -4.62
CA ALA A 35 -15.05 2.33 -3.47
C ALA A 35 -14.95 0.89 -2.94
N ASN A 36 -13.91 0.16 -3.34
CA ASN A 36 -13.66 -1.21 -2.90
C ASN A 36 -12.74 -1.20 -1.69
N LEU A 37 -13.21 -1.79 -0.59
CA LEU A 37 -12.47 -1.86 0.65
C LEU A 37 -12.33 -3.31 1.09
N VAL A 38 -11.12 -3.69 1.47
CA VAL A 38 -10.76 -5.01 1.99
C VAL A 38 -10.26 -4.85 3.42
N TYR A 39 -10.89 -5.54 4.36
CA TYR A 39 -10.41 -5.66 5.74
C TYR A 39 -9.55 -6.92 5.87
N THR A 40 -8.40 -6.81 6.53
CA THR A 40 -7.51 -7.94 6.75
C THR A 40 -7.14 -8.10 8.22
N ASN A 41 -6.79 -9.32 8.62
CA ASN A 41 -6.24 -9.64 9.95
C ASN A 41 -4.81 -9.12 10.15
N VAL A 42 -4.13 -8.72 9.07
CA VAL A 42 -2.77 -8.14 9.13
C VAL A 42 -2.87 -6.74 9.75
N ASP A 43 -2.52 -6.63 11.03
CA ASP A 43 -2.69 -5.42 11.88
C ASP A 43 -4.06 -4.74 11.78
N ARG A 44 -5.10 -5.50 11.43
CA ARG A 44 -6.46 -4.99 11.19
C ARG A 44 -6.50 -3.84 10.18
N ALA A 45 -5.65 -3.95 9.16
CA ALA A 45 -5.62 -2.97 8.09
C ALA A 45 -6.91 -2.98 7.27
N VAL A 46 -7.25 -1.82 6.71
CA VAL A 46 -8.18 -1.71 5.60
C VAL A 46 -7.39 -1.21 4.41
N VAL A 47 -7.43 -1.97 3.32
CA VAL A 47 -6.82 -1.62 2.04
C VAL A 47 -7.93 -1.28 1.06
N GLY A 48 -7.81 -0.19 0.32
CA GLY A 48 -8.87 0.23 -0.58
C GLY A 48 -8.40 0.88 -1.87
N GLY A 49 -9.29 0.78 -2.87
CA GLY A 49 -9.22 1.50 -4.12
C GLY A 49 -10.53 2.23 -4.37
N VAL A 50 -10.46 3.53 -4.64
CA VAL A 50 -11.62 4.38 -4.90
C VAL A 50 -11.43 5.03 -6.26
N VAL A 51 -12.35 4.77 -7.20
CA VAL A 51 -12.29 5.28 -8.57
C VAL A 51 -13.59 6.01 -8.88
N PRO A 52 -13.74 7.27 -8.44
CA PRO A 52 -14.93 8.07 -8.74
C PRO A 52 -15.03 8.34 -10.25
N LEU A 53 -16.24 8.38 -10.78
CA LEU A 53 -16.53 8.85 -12.15
C LEU A 53 -17.26 10.20 -12.07
N GLU A 54 -18.53 10.23 -12.52
CA GLU A 54 -19.36 11.46 -12.49
C GLU A 54 -19.74 11.85 -11.05
N GLU A 55 -20.03 10.85 -10.20
CA GLU A 55 -20.50 11.07 -8.85
C GLU A 55 -19.37 10.83 -7.83
N PRO A 56 -19.25 11.67 -6.80
CA PRO A 56 -18.32 11.44 -5.70
C PRO A 56 -18.62 10.14 -4.95
N LEU A 57 -17.59 9.48 -4.45
CA LEU A 57 -17.68 8.26 -3.66
C LEU A 57 -17.31 8.52 -2.21
N GLU A 58 -18.14 8.08 -1.29
CA GLU A 58 -17.93 8.24 0.15
C GLU A 58 -17.22 7.03 0.77
N LEU A 59 -16.22 7.26 1.62
CA LEU A 59 -15.66 6.25 2.50
C LEU A 59 -16.56 6.08 3.74
N LYS A 60 -17.32 4.99 3.77
CA LYS A 60 -18.30 4.72 4.82
C LYS A 60 -17.77 3.77 5.89
N GLY A 61 -18.32 3.89 7.09
CA GLY A 61 -18.21 2.86 8.11
C GLY A 61 -18.82 1.55 7.64
N SER A 62 -18.38 0.44 8.22
CA SER A 62 -18.90 -0.88 7.88
C SER A 62 -19.15 -1.74 9.12
N ARG A 63 -19.91 -2.82 8.93
CA ARG A 63 -20.19 -3.79 9.99
C ARG A 63 -18.91 -4.47 10.48
N GLU A 64 -18.00 -4.79 9.59
CA GLU A 64 -16.74 -5.48 9.90
C GLU A 64 -15.83 -4.62 10.79
N MET A 65 -15.88 -3.30 10.60
CA MET A 65 -15.16 -2.34 11.45
C MET A 65 -15.94 -1.96 12.71
N ALA A 66 -17.23 -2.32 12.81
CA ALA A 66 -18.14 -1.95 13.88
C ALA A 66 -18.11 -0.44 14.20
N CYS A 67 -18.12 0.42 13.16
CA CYS A 67 -18.01 1.87 13.28
C CYS A 67 -19.12 2.59 12.51
N ALA A 68 -19.49 3.79 13.00
CA ALA A 68 -20.51 4.63 12.40
C ALA A 68 -19.99 5.37 11.15
N TYR A 69 -18.72 5.72 11.12
CA TYR A 69 -18.04 6.36 9.99
C TYR A 69 -16.61 5.83 9.88
N PHE A 70 -15.99 5.96 8.69
CA PHE A 70 -14.75 5.25 8.35
C PHE A 70 -13.60 5.50 9.34
N CYS A 71 -13.30 6.76 9.65
CA CYS A 71 -12.19 7.14 10.53
C CYS A 71 -12.56 7.23 12.02
N GLU A 72 -13.65 6.62 12.49
CA GLU A 72 -14.05 6.68 13.91
C GLU A 72 -12.93 6.25 14.88
N ARG A 73 -12.20 5.19 14.51
CA ARG A 73 -11.13 4.58 15.33
C ARG A 73 -9.85 4.34 14.58
N ARG A 74 -9.71 4.90 13.37
CA ARG A 74 -8.55 4.65 12.49
C ARG A 74 -8.10 5.90 11.75
N GLU A 75 -6.85 5.89 11.37
CA GLU A 75 -6.22 6.83 10.46
C GLU A 75 -6.14 6.22 9.05
N VAL A 76 -5.96 7.04 8.04
CA VAL A 76 -5.79 6.56 6.66
C VAL A 76 -4.80 7.42 5.88
N GLY A 77 -3.93 6.77 5.13
CA GLY A 77 -3.10 7.37 4.09
C GLY A 77 -3.68 7.05 2.72
N ILE A 78 -3.72 8.04 1.84
CA ILE A 78 -4.25 7.93 0.49
C ILE A 78 -3.21 8.46 -0.49
N ILE A 79 -2.88 7.70 -1.55
CA ILE A 79 -2.07 8.15 -2.68
C ILE A 79 -2.92 8.07 -3.94
N ASN A 80 -2.93 9.12 -4.74
CA ASN A 80 -3.63 9.13 -6.03
C ASN A 80 -2.73 8.52 -7.13
N LEU A 81 -3.17 7.42 -7.73
CA LEU A 81 -2.47 6.69 -8.80
C LEU A 81 -3.12 6.90 -10.18
N GLY A 82 -4.06 7.85 -10.30
CA GLY A 82 -4.83 8.13 -11.51
C GLY A 82 -4.76 9.57 -11.97
N GLY A 83 -5.80 10.00 -12.69
CA GLY A 83 -6.00 11.40 -13.07
C GLY A 83 -6.20 12.33 -11.87
N ALA A 84 -6.28 13.62 -12.11
CA ALA A 84 -6.55 14.60 -11.06
C ALA A 84 -7.94 14.40 -10.44
N GLY A 85 -8.06 14.75 -9.17
CA GLY A 85 -9.30 14.69 -8.43
C GLY A 85 -9.20 15.40 -7.09
N SER A 86 -10.17 15.23 -6.24
CA SER A 86 -10.19 15.85 -4.92
C SER A 86 -10.74 14.90 -3.84
N ILE A 87 -10.34 15.18 -2.61
CA ILE A 87 -10.88 14.49 -1.42
C ILE A 87 -11.39 15.57 -0.47
N VAL A 88 -12.69 15.55 -0.18
CA VAL A 88 -13.31 16.43 0.81
C VAL A 88 -13.32 15.72 2.15
N VAL A 89 -12.67 16.32 3.16
CA VAL A 89 -12.63 15.79 4.53
C VAL A 89 -13.31 16.78 5.45
N ASP A 90 -14.44 16.39 6.05
CA ASP A 90 -15.23 17.23 6.97
C ASP A 90 -15.50 18.64 6.42
N GLY A 91 -15.78 18.74 5.11
CA GLY A 91 -16.06 20.00 4.40
C GLY A 91 -14.83 20.75 3.88
N THR A 92 -13.61 20.28 4.16
CA THR A 92 -12.37 20.85 3.61
C THR A 92 -11.95 20.09 2.36
N THR A 93 -11.79 20.76 1.25
CA THR A 93 -11.35 20.17 -0.03
C THR A 93 -9.82 20.09 -0.11
N HIS A 94 -9.32 18.94 -0.52
CA HIS A 94 -7.92 18.67 -0.82
C HIS A 94 -7.81 18.23 -2.29
N ASP A 95 -7.32 19.08 -3.16
CA ASP A 95 -7.04 18.71 -4.56
C ASP A 95 -5.90 17.69 -4.57
N MET A 96 -6.06 16.63 -5.36
CA MET A 96 -5.14 15.49 -5.40
C MET A 96 -4.66 15.22 -6.82
N GLY A 97 -3.48 15.72 -7.15
CA GLY A 97 -2.78 15.34 -8.38
C GLY A 97 -2.27 13.90 -8.34
N ASN A 98 -1.79 13.41 -9.49
CA ASN A 98 -1.15 12.08 -9.56
C ASN A 98 0.05 11.99 -8.61
N ARG A 99 0.18 10.88 -7.87
CA ARG A 99 1.25 10.59 -6.90
C ARG A 99 1.32 11.55 -5.70
N GLU A 100 0.28 12.34 -5.46
CA GLU A 100 0.15 13.11 -4.23
C GLU A 100 -0.44 12.27 -3.11
N CYS A 101 -0.06 12.59 -1.87
CA CYS A 101 -0.46 11.87 -0.67
C CYS A 101 -1.33 12.75 0.24
N LEU A 102 -2.38 12.15 0.80
CA LEU A 102 -3.21 12.75 1.86
C LEU A 102 -3.26 11.81 3.06
N TYR A 103 -2.84 12.29 4.22
CA TYR A 103 -3.12 11.66 5.51
C TYR A 103 -4.43 12.24 6.07
N ILE A 104 -5.35 11.38 6.48
CA ILE A 104 -6.59 11.75 7.14
C ILE A 104 -6.60 11.20 8.55
N ARG A 105 -6.86 12.09 9.50
CA ARG A 105 -6.82 11.79 10.92
C ARG A 105 -7.95 10.89 11.39
N ARG A 106 -7.74 10.20 12.50
CA ARG A 106 -8.81 9.61 13.28
C ARG A 106 -9.83 10.68 13.67
N GLY A 107 -11.12 10.30 13.67
CA GLY A 107 -12.23 11.17 14.04
C GLY A 107 -12.87 11.95 12.89
N SER A 108 -12.26 11.96 11.70
CA SER A 108 -12.88 12.56 10.50
C SER A 108 -14.14 11.79 10.12
N ARG A 109 -15.26 12.51 9.97
CA ARG A 109 -16.60 11.91 9.82
C ARG A 109 -17.00 11.73 8.36
N GLY A 110 -16.77 12.75 7.52
CA GLY A 110 -17.14 12.76 6.11
C GLY A 110 -15.89 12.74 5.23
N ILE A 111 -15.75 11.72 4.37
CA ILE A 111 -14.66 11.61 3.41
C ILE A 111 -15.28 11.29 2.06
N LEU A 112 -15.25 12.27 1.14
CA LEU A 112 -15.78 12.17 -0.22
C LEU A 112 -14.64 12.27 -1.22
N CYS A 113 -14.56 11.31 -2.14
CA CYS A 113 -13.56 11.26 -3.20
C CYS A 113 -14.22 11.59 -4.55
N ALA A 114 -13.64 12.48 -5.33
CA ALA A 114 -14.15 12.89 -6.65
C ALA A 114 -13.04 12.92 -7.69
N SER A 115 -13.38 12.67 -8.95
CA SER A 115 -12.51 12.87 -10.11
C SER A 115 -12.83 14.22 -10.78
N ASP A 116 -11.79 14.92 -11.25
CA ASP A 116 -11.97 16.14 -12.02
C ASP A 116 -12.44 15.83 -13.45
N ASN A 117 -12.03 14.67 -13.98
CA ASN A 117 -12.41 14.23 -15.32
C ASN A 117 -12.74 12.72 -15.29
N PRO A 118 -14.00 12.32 -15.49
CA PRO A 118 -14.40 10.91 -15.46
C PRO A 118 -13.83 10.06 -16.62
N ALA A 119 -13.36 10.69 -17.70
CA ALA A 119 -12.66 9.99 -18.79
C ALA A 119 -11.22 9.57 -18.42
N VAL A 120 -10.60 10.30 -17.47
CA VAL A 120 -9.30 10.00 -16.89
C VAL A 120 -9.44 10.09 -15.36
N PRO A 121 -10.12 9.13 -14.74
CA PRO A 121 -10.53 9.24 -13.35
C PRO A 121 -9.34 9.20 -12.39
N ALA A 122 -9.50 9.86 -11.25
CA ALA A 122 -8.63 9.67 -10.11
C ALA A 122 -8.73 8.20 -9.63
N GLN A 123 -7.63 7.68 -9.13
CA GLN A 123 -7.55 6.31 -8.59
C GLN A 123 -6.87 6.37 -7.23
N PHE A 124 -7.67 6.56 -6.20
CA PHE A 124 -7.18 6.71 -4.85
C PHE A 124 -6.90 5.35 -4.24
N TYR A 125 -5.62 5.03 -4.05
CA TYR A 125 -5.18 3.90 -3.25
C TYR A 125 -5.12 4.31 -1.78
N LEU A 126 -5.66 3.50 -0.89
CA LEU A 126 -5.65 3.80 0.54
C LEU A 126 -5.23 2.60 1.40
N VAL A 127 -4.51 2.91 2.48
CA VAL A 127 -4.26 1.98 3.59
C VAL A 127 -4.58 2.67 4.90
N SER A 128 -5.30 1.97 5.76
CA SER A 128 -5.79 2.50 7.02
C SER A 128 -5.53 1.52 8.16
N TYR A 129 -5.08 2.03 9.29
CA TYR A 129 -4.84 1.26 10.52
C TYR A 129 -5.62 1.84 11.70
N PRO A 130 -5.91 1.04 12.75
CA PRO A 130 -6.42 1.56 14.02
C PRO A 130 -5.49 2.65 14.59
N ALA A 131 -6.07 3.70 15.15
CA ALA A 131 -5.31 4.82 15.68
C ALA A 131 -5.76 5.14 17.13
N HIS A 132 -4.80 5.36 18.03
CA HIS A 132 -5.04 5.66 19.44
C HIS A 132 -5.14 7.17 19.73
N THR A 133 -4.63 8.00 18.80
CA THR A 133 -4.72 9.47 18.87
C THR A 133 -5.03 10.05 17.49
N ASP A 134 -5.15 11.37 17.38
CA ASP A 134 -5.34 12.07 16.13
C ASP A 134 -4.18 13.04 15.86
N TYR A 135 -3.72 13.06 14.61
CA TYR A 135 -2.77 14.03 14.07
C TYR A 135 -3.48 14.84 12.98
N PRO A 136 -3.03 16.07 12.66
CA PRO A 136 -3.70 16.89 11.65
C PRO A 136 -3.79 16.19 10.29
N THR A 137 -4.95 16.26 9.65
CA THR A 137 -5.11 15.89 8.24
C THR A 137 -4.13 16.73 7.43
N THR A 138 -3.26 16.07 6.65
CA THR A 138 -2.12 16.73 5.99
C THR A 138 -1.93 16.18 4.59
N LYS A 139 -1.93 17.07 3.60
CA LYS A 139 -1.59 16.78 2.21
C LYS A 139 -0.10 17.04 1.96
N ALA A 140 0.53 16.22 1.11
CA ALA A 140 1.85 16.47 0.54
C ALA A 140 1.85 16.22 -0.96
N ALA A 141 2.43 17.12 -1.72
CA ALA A 141 2.73 16.92 -3.13
C ALA A 141 3.99 16.04 -3.29
N LEU A 142 4.19 15.45 -4.47
CA LEU A 142 5.35 14.58 -4.72
C LEU A 142 6.69 15.30 -4.40
N LYS A 143 6.81 16.57 -4.77
CA LYS A 143 8.03 17.39 -4.52
C LYS A 143 8.34 17.59 -3.04
N ASP A 144 7.36 17.42 -2.15
CA ASP A 144 7.49 17.63 -0.70
C ASP A 144 7.92 16.34 0.03
N ALA A 145 7.84 15.19 -0.66
CA ALA A 145 8.25 13.90 -0.10
C ALA A 145 9.75 13.89 0.23
N ASN A 146 10.14 13.06 1.18
CA ASN A 146 11.55 12.76 1.39
C ASN A 146 12.01 11.77 0.31
N HIS A 147 12.95 12.19 -0.54
CA HIS A 147 13.46 11.40 -1.66
C HIS A 147 14.79 10.74 -1.27
N ILE A 148 14.88 9.42 -1.47
CA ILE A 148 16.07 8.63 -1.20
C ILE A 148 16.43 7.82 -2.46
N GLU A 149 17.62 8.08 -3.03
CA GLU A 149 18.17 7.29 -4.13
C GLU A 149 18.92 6.08 -3.56
N LEU A 150 18.61 4.87 -4.02
CA LEU A 150 19.24 3.62 -3.60
C LEU A 150 19.55 2.70 -4.77
N GLY A 151 20.50 1.79 -4.54
CA GLY A 151 20.86 0.72 -5.45
C GLY A 151 21.69 1.19 -6.64
N SER A 152 21.89 0.28 -7.59
CA SER A 152 22.68 0.52 -8.80
C SER A 152 22.10 -0.22 -10.02
N LEU A 153 22.45 0.22 -11.21
CA LEU A 153 22.08 -0.53 -12.43
C LEU A 153 22.80 -1.88 -12.52
N ALA A 154 24.04 -1.97 -11.99
CA ALA A 154 24.80 -3.22 -11.95
C ALA A 154 24.10 -4.31 -11.13
N GLU A 155 23.33 -3.91 -10.11
CA GLU A 155 22.52 -4.80 -9.28
C GLU A 155 21.07 -4.88 -9.73
N SER A 156 20.70 -4.19 -10.82
CA SER A 156 19.33 -4.13 -11.36
C SER A 156 18.28 -3.67 -10.31
N ASN A 157 18.67 -2.79 -9.37
CA ASN A 157 17.84 -2.35 -8.25
C ASN A 157 17.90 -0.84 -7.99
N ARG A 158 18.41 -0.04 -8.94
CA ARG A 158 18.42 1.42 -8.80
C ARG A 158 16.99 1.96 -8.73
N ARG A 159 16.70 2.74 -7.68
CA ARG A 159 15.35 3.21 -7.38
C ARG A 159 15.34 4.50 -6.60
N THR A 160 14.23 5.23 -6.68
CA THR A 160 13.91 6.38 -5.83
C THR A 160 12.79 6.02 -4.88
N ILE A 161 12.99 6.22 -3.58
CA ILE A 161 11.98 6.05 -2.54
C ILE A 161 11.41 7.43 -2.22
N HIS A 162 10.08 7.57 -2.26
CA HIS A 162 9.33 8.78 -1.92
C HIS A 162 8.55 8.52 -0.64
N GLN A 163 9.02 9.08 0.48
CA GLN A 163 8.42 8.88 1.79
C GLN A 163 7.52 10.06 2.16
N PHE A 164 6.23 9.80 2.41
CA PHE A 164 5.24 10.83 2.78
C PHE A 164 4.87 10.77 4.25
N ILE A 165 4.30 9.66 4.70
CA ILE A 165 3.85 9.48 6.08
C ILE A 165 4.97 8.77 6.83
N ARG A 166 5.63 9.52 7.73
CA ARG A 166 6.79 9.06 8.50
C ARG A 166 7.11 9.99 9.67
N PRO A 167 7.84 9.54 10.69
CA PRO A 167 8.39 10.43 11.70
C PRO A 167 9.20 11.58 11.08
N GLY A 168 8.95 12.79 11.58
CA GLY A 168 9.64 14.01 11.12
C GLY A 168 9.03 14.68 9.87
N PHE A 169 7.96 14.10 9.26
CA PHE A 169 7.20 14.75 8.19
C PHE A 169 5.69 14.69 8.48
N ILE A 170 4.89 13.90 7.76
CA ILE A 170 3.47 13.71 8.11
C ILE A 170 3.39 12.73 9.27
N LYS A 171 2.89 13.21 10.42
CA LYS A 171 2.73 12.41 11.63
C LYS A 171 1.50 11.51 11.55
N SER A 172 1.61 10.31 12.10
CA SER A 172 0.57 9.29 12.20
C SER A 172 0.73 8.49 13.49
N CYS A 173 -0.23 7.62 13.83
CA CYS A 173 -0.12 6.75 15.01
C CYS A 173 0.80 5.56 14.75
N GLN A 174 0.59 4.85 13.64
CA GLN A 174 1.38 3.69 13.26
C GLN A 174 1.63 3.59 11.75
N LEU A 175 0.83 4.27 10.93
CA LEU A 175 0.98 4.23 9.48
C LEU A 175 2.29 4.88 9.03
N VAL A 176 3.09 4.14 8.27
CA VAL A 176 4.20 4.67 7.48
C VAL A 176 3.88 4.38 6.02
N MET A 177 3.94 5.38 5.14
CA MET A 177 3.50 5.20 3.75
C MET A 177 4.32 6.06 2.78
N GLY A 178 4.61 5.45 1.64
CA GLY A 178 5.26 6.08 0.51
C GLY A 178 5.16 5.20 -0.72
N PHE A 179 5.93 5.52 -1.74
CA PHE A 179 6.09 4.64 -2.88
C PHE A 179 7.54 4.64 -3.38
N THR A 180 7.89 3.62 -4.12
CA THR A 180 9.21 3.45 -4.73
C THR A 180 9.05 3.31 -6.23
N GLU A 181 9.89 4.01 -6.99
CA GLU A 181 10.01 3.89 -8.44
C GLU A 181 11.33 3.22 -8.79
N LEU A 182 11.28 2.17 -9.59
CA LEU A 182 12.47 1.58 -10.16
C LEU A 182 12.88 2.37 -11.41
N HIS A 183 14.16 2.70 -11.51
CA HIS A 183 14.70 3.35 -12.71
C HIS A 183 14.79 2.35 -13.86
N GLU A 184 14.78 2.85 -15.08
CA GLU A 184 14.96 2.05 -16.30
C GLU A 184 16.16 1.11 -16.18
N GLY A 185 15.96 -0.16 -16.55
CA GLY A 185 16.94 -1.23 -16.40
C GLY A 185 17.00 -1.89 -15.02
N SER A 186 16.22 -1.42 -14.06
CA SER A 186 16.08 -2.03 -12.74
C SER A 186 14.77 -2.79 -12.62
N VAL A 187 14.82 -3.98 -12.02
CA VAL A 187 13.68 -4.89 -11.90
C VAL A 187 13.46 -5.39 -10.47
N TRP A 188 14.48 -5.28 -9.59
CA TRP A 188 14.38 -5.75 -8.20
C TRP A 188 13.93 -4.65 -7.25
N ASN A 189 12.88 -4.90 -6.49
CA ASN A 189 12.52 -4.10 -5.33
C ASN A 189 12.86 -4.85 -4.02
N SER A 190 13.13 -4.08 -2.95
CA SER A 190 13.38 -4.58 -1.60
C SER A 190 14.35 -5.76 -1.53
N PHE A 191 15.36 -5.75 -2.42
CA PHE A 191 16.42 -6.74 -2.46
C PHE A 191 17.74 -6.11 -2.01
N PRO A 192 18.53 -6.76 -1.10
CA PRO A 192 18.28 -8.01 -0.38
C PRO A 192 16.99 -8.00 0.44
N PRO A 193 16.30 -9.16 0.56
CA PRO A 193 15.04 -9.23 1.29
C PRO A 193 15.24 -9.11 2.81
N HIS A 194 14.16 -8.78 3.49
CA HIS A 194 14.09 -8.67 4.95
C HIS A 194 12.69 -9.07 5.44
N THR A 195 12.54 -9.21 6.74
CA THR A 195 11.26 -9.34 7.43
C THR A 195 11.10 -8.19 8.41
N HIS A 196 9.90 -8.03 8.97
CA HIS A 196 9.62 -7.04 10.01
C HIS A 196 8.85 -7.70 11.14
N THR A 197 9.49 -8.30 12.11
CA THR A 197 8.78 -8.95 13.24
C THR A 197 7.78 -8.01 13.94
N ARG A 198 8.06 -6.73 13.97
CA ARG A 198 7.29 -5.69 14.68
C ARG A 198 6.28 -4.94 13.82
N ARG A 199 6.27 -5.18 12.51
CA ARG A 199 5.40 -4.49 11.54
C ARG A 199 4.92 -5.43 10.46
N THR A 200 3.84 -5.04 9.81
CA THR A 200 3.36 -5.66 8.57
C THR A 200 3.47 -4.67 7.44
N GLU A 201 3.49 -5.15 6.22
CA GLU A 201 3.60 -4.31 5.04
C GLU A 201 2.56 -4.68 3.98
N VAL A 202 2.07 -3.69 3.26
CA VAL A 202 1.12 -3.86 2.15
C VAL A 202 1.71 -3.20 0.92
N TYR A 203 1.83 -3.96 -0.18
CA TYR A 203 2.36 -3.48 -1.46
C TYR A 203 1.27 -3.35 -2.50
N CYS A 204 1.18 -2.20 -3.18
CA CYS A 204 0.37 -2.01 -4.37
C CYS A 204 1.28 -1.72 -5.56
N TYR A 205 1.34 -2.62 -6.52
CA TYR A 205 2.17 -2.49 -7.72
C TYR A 205 1.47 -1.63 -8.77
N PHE A 206 2.19 -0.69 -9.38
CA PHE A 206 1.65 0.18 -10.43
C PHE A 206 2.74 0.62 -11.42
N ASP A 207 2.33 1.22 -12.52
CA ASP A 207 3.22 1.62 -13.63
C ASP A 207 4.04 0.44 -14.17
N LEU A 208 3.44 -0.74 -14.25
CA LEU A 208 4.04 -1.89 -14.90
C LEU A 208 4.07 -1.67 -16.43
N PRO A 209 5.07 -2.24 -17.12
CA PRO A 209 5.04 -2.30 -18.59
C PRO A 209 3.76 -2.96 -19.11
N GLU A 210 3.35 -2.63 -20.31
CA GLU A 210 2.25 -3.33 -20.96
C GLU A 210 2.51 -4.85 -21.00
N ASN A 211 1.54 -5.64 -20.55
CA ASN A 211 1.65 -7.09 -20.34
C ASN A 211 2.76 -7.51 -19.35
N GLY A 212 3.25 -6.57 -18.53
CA GLY A 212 4.23 -6.82 -17.50
C GLY A 212 3.64 -7.50 -16.26
N LEU A 213 4.52 -8.12 -15.49
CA LEU A 213 4.21 -8.68 -14.18
C LEU A 213 5.39 -8.51 -13.22
N VAL A 214 5.11 -8.65 -11.94
CA VAL A 214 6.13 -8.74 -10.88
C VAL A 214 6.00 -10.11 -10.21
N MET A 215 7.10 -10.83 -10.10
CA MET A 215 7.21 -12.01 -9.25
C MET A 215 7.46 -11.50 -7.82
N HIS A 216 6.42 -11.51 -7.00
CA HIS A 216 6.54 -11.12 -5.60
C HIS A 216 6.85 -12.35 -4.75
N PHE A 217 7.94 -12.28 -4.00
CA PHE A 217 8.38 -13.33 -3.09
C PHE A 217 7.81 -13.08 -1.70
N LEU A 218 7.28 -14.15 -1.09
CA LEU A 218 6.70 -14.17 0.25
C LEU A 218 7.08 -15.49 0.95
N GLY A 219 6.78 -15.60 2.23
CA GLY A 219 7.14 -16.77 3.04
C GLY A 219 8.30 -16.51 3.98
N GLU A 220 8.75 -17.56 4.68
CA GLU A 220 9.95 -17.49 5.51
C GLU A 220 11.20 -17.49 4.62
N PRO A 221 12.33 -16.92 5.06
CA PRO A 221 13.55 -16.86 4.23
C PRO A 221 14.07 -18.22 3.76
N ASP A 222 13.88 -19.27 4.56
CA ASP A 222 14.32 -20.64 4.27
C ASP A 222 13.25 -21.48 3.52
N GLU A 223 12.09 -20.92 3.25
CA GLU A 223 10.98 -21.58 2.55
C GLU A 223 10.15 -20.54 1.80
N THR A 224 10.73 -19.90 0.78
CA THR A 224 10.06 -18.85 0.02
C THR A 224 9.03 -19.42 -0.95
N ARG A 225 8.00 -18.61 -1.18
CA ARG A 225 6.96 -18.80 -2.20
C ARG A 225 6.94 -17.58 -3.09
N HIS A 226 6.21 -17.62 -4.19
CA HIS A 226 6.01 -16.47 -5.03
C HIS A 226 4.58 -16.40 -5.56
N VAL A 227 4.16 -15.19 -5.90
CA VAL A 227 2.94 -14.91 -6.66
C VAL A 227 3.24 -13.97 -7.81
N ALA A 228 2.68 -14.24 -8.99
CA ALA A 228 2.73 -13.31 -10.11
C ALA A 228 1.69 -12.21 -9.89
N VAL A 229 2.12 -10.96 -9.85
CA VAL A 229 1.29 -9.78 -9.58
C VAL A 229 1.26 -8.89 -10.80
N GLN A 230 0.08 -8.39 -11.14
CA GLN A 230 -0.17 -7.52 -12.29
C GLN A 230 -0.40 -6.06 -11.83
N GLU A 231 -0.60 -5.19 -12.82
CA GLU A 231 -0.91 -3.77 -12.61
C GLU A 231 -2.04 -3.58 -11.59
N LYS A 232 -1.79 -2.76 -10.57
CA LYS A 232 -2.74 -2.39 -9.50
C LYS A 232 -3.25 -3.55 -8.64
N GLN A 233 -2.53 -4.66 -8.62
CA GLN A 233 -2.75 -5.71 -7.63
C GLN A 233 -1.94 -5.42 -6.36
N VAL A 234 -2.48 -5.89 -5.24
CA VAL A 234 -1.93 -5.62 -3.91
C VAL A 234 -1.49 -6.91 -3.25
N VAL A 235 -0.36 -6.89 -2.56
CA VAL A 235 0.13 -8.01 -1.74
C VAL A 235 0.12 -7.62 -0.27
N LEU A 236 -0.44 -8.51 0.56
CA LEU A 236 -0.43 -8.42 2.02
C LEU A 236 0.78 -9.20 2.55
N SER A 237 1.70 -8.53 3.23
CA SER A 237 2.90 -9.13 3.82
C SER A 237 2.81 -9.14 5.34
N PRO A 238 2.52 -10.32 5.97
CA PRO A 238 2.59 -10.47 7.42
C PRO A 238 4.02 -10.25 7.93
N ALA A 239 4.15 -9.94 9.21
CA ALA A 239 5.42 -9.62 9.87
C ALA A 239 6.54 -10.67 9.66
N TRP A 240 6.19 -11.95 9.59
CA TRP A 240 7.12 -13.07 9.42
C TRP A 240 7.55 -13.30 7.95
N SER A 241 6.89 -12.67 7.00
CA SER A 241 7.10 -12.91 5.57
C SER A 241 8.16 -11.99 5.00
N VAL A 242 9.07 -12.52 4.20
CA VAL A 242 9.85 -11.70 3.28
C VAL A 242 8.91 -11.01 2.29
N HIS A 243 9.32 -9.87 1.76
CA HIS A 243 8.60 -9.13 0.75
C HIS A 243 9.59 -8.43 -0.17
N CYS A 244 9.85 -9.04 -1.29
CA CYS A 244 10.65 -8.47 -2.37
C CYS A 244 10.05 -8.90 -3.70
N GLY A 245 10.51 -8.32 -4.80
CA GLY A 245 9.97 -8.68 -6.11
C GLY A 245 10.92 -8.39 -7.24
N ALA A 246 10.70 -9.09 -8.35
CA ALA A 246 11.38 -8.86 -9.60
C ALA A 246 10.38 -8.75 -10.75
N GLY A 247 10.41 -7.64 -11.48
CA GLY A 247 9.49 -7.38 -12.59
C GLY A 247 10.07 -7.79 -13.96
N THR A 248 9.18 -7.84 -14.95
CA THR A 248 9.56 -8.02 -16.36
C THR A 248 10.10 -6.74 -17.01
N GLY A 249 10.12 -5.65 -16.29
CA GLY A 249 10.68 -4.34 -16.61
C GLY A 249 10.66 -3.47 -15.36
N SER A 250 10.99 -2.19 -15.45
CA SER A 250 10.87 -1.25 -14.34
C SER A 250 9.38 -0.96 -14.03
N TYR A 251 9.09 -0.70 -12.79
CA TYR A 251 7.74 -0.45 -12.26
C TYR A 251 7.83 0.41 -11.00
N ALA A 252 6.68 0.78 -10.46
CA ALA A 252 6.58 1.42 -9.16
C ALA A 252 5.69 0.60 -8.22
N PHE A 253 5.81 0.84 -6.92
CA PHE A 253 4.91 0.24 -5.93
C PHE A 253 4.73 1.15 -4.72
N VAL A 254 3.48 1.27 -4.26
CA VAL A 254 3.19 1.88 -2.96
C VAL A 254 3.46 0.84 -1.89
N TRP A 255 4.14 1.25 -0.84
CA TRP A 255 4.32 0.48 0.39
C TRP A 255 3.66 1.22 1.55
N ALA A 256 3.00 0.47 2.41
CA ALA A 256 2.40 0.97 3.63
C ALA A 256 2.64 -0.03 4.76
N MET A 257 3.12 0.46 5.89
CA MET A 257 3.46 -0.33 7.06
C MET A 257 2.64 0.12 8.27
N GLY A 258 2.30 -0.83 9.13
CA GLY A 258 1.70 -0.60 10.43
C GLY A 258 2.26 -1.57 11.46
N GLY A 259 2.24 -1.22 12.74
CA GLY A 259 2.74 -2.06 13.81
C GLY A 259 3.23 -1.27 15.03
N GLU A 260 4.20 -1.82 15.74
CA GLU A 260 4.69 -1.26 17.00
C GLU A 260 5.48 0.03 16.88
N ASN A 261 6.18 0.23 15.75
CA ASN A 261 7.03 1.41 15.54
C ASN A 261 6.91 1.95 14.11
N GLN A 262 7.51 3.12 13.88
CA GLN A 262 7.52 3.82 12.59
C GLN A 262 8.95 4.04 12.07
N GLU A 263 9.93 3.33 12.60
CA GLU A 263 11.32 3.45 12.18
C GLU A 263 11.51 2.75 10.83
N PHE A 264 11.86 3.51 9.80
CA PHE A 264 12.01 2.98 8.44
C PHE A 264 13.07 1.87 8.36
N ASP A 265 14.14 1.98 9.15
CA ASP A 265 15.26 1.03 9.18
C ASP A 265 15.04 -0.17 10.12
N ASP A 266 13.86 -0.30 10.74
CA ASP A 266 13.50 -1.49 11.52
C ASP A 266 13.22 -2.67 10.59
N MET A 267 14.30 -3.29 10.11
CA MET A 267 14.30 -4.41 9.16
C MET A 267 15.19 -5.54 9.70
N ASP A 268 14.62 -6.74 9.78
CA ASP A 268 15.34 -7.97 10.11
C ASP A 268 15.92 -8.55 8.79
N LYS A 269 17.17 -8.17 8.48
CA LYS A 269 17.84 -8.52 7.20
C LYS A 269 18.03 -10.03 7.06
N CYS A 270 17.69 -10.55 5.90
CA CYS A 270 17.92 -11.96 5.55
C CYS A 270 19.28 -12.14 4.88
N ASP A 271 19.99 -13.23 5.23
CA ASP A 271 21.17 -13.64 4.48
C ASP A 271 20.72 -14.18 3.12
N VAL A 272 21.19 -13.54 2.04
CA VAL A 272 20.86 -13.96 0.67
C VAL A 272 21.29 -15.39 0.38
N ALA A 273 22.38 -15.86 0.97
CA ALA A 273 22.86 -17.23 0.81
C ALA A 273 21.97 -18.27 1.51
N ALA A 274 21.16 -17.84 2.47
CA ALA A 274 20.23 -18.70 3.21
C ALA A 274 18.83 -18.78 2.56
N LEU A 275 18.52 -17.95 1.56
CA LEU A 275 17.23 -17.99 0.88
C LEU A 275 17.00 -19.32 0.16
N ARG A 276 15.79 -19.87 0.31
CA ARG A 276 15.35 -21.13 -0.33
C ARG A 276 13.97 -20.96 -0.95
#